data_7351eb55e6527749780d6c567b0c6c0e
#
_entry.id   7351eb55e6527749780d6c567b0c6c0e
#
_cell.length_a   1.000
_cell.length_b   1.000
_cell.length_c   1.000
_cell.angle_alpha   90.00
_cell.angle_beta   90.00
_cell.angle_gamma   90.00
#
_symmetry.space_group_name_H-M   'P 1'
#
loop_
_entity.id
_entity.type
_entity.pdbx_description
1 polymer ?
#
loop_
_entity_poly.entity_id
_entity_poly.type
_entity_poly.pdbx_seq_one_letter_code
_entity_poly.pdbx_strand_id
1 'polypeptide(L)'
;MKNDILYDKINDIDQAAIVLKTLKSIEQKLEKETTVSQNMIEWQQGELKRLQFETVEKNNVIAELNTRLVECRSHVEGHRQLINKLINDIDRLQQNIDWYKRTYESRSLFGVIKHKLKHIFSK
;
A
#
# COMPACT_ATOMS: atom_id res chain seq x y z
N MET A 1 18.67 -51.10 -72.64
CA MET A 1 18.33 -51.66 -71.31
C MET A 1 19.36 -51.32 -70.27
N LYS A 2 20.62 -51.45 -70.47
CA LYS A 2 21.64 -51.10 -69.44
C LYS A 2 21.72 -49.60 -69.15
N ASN A 3 21.43 -48.73 -70.09
CA ASN A 3 21.48 -47.30 -69.93
C ASN A 3 20.30 -46.71 -69.13
N ASP A 4 19.10 -47.32 -69.23
CA ASP A 4 17.91 -46.85 -68.48
C ASP A 4 18.04 -47.16 -67.00
N ILE A 5 18.63 -48.29 -66.62
CA ILE A 5 18.87 -48.70 -65.23
C ILE A 5 19.90 -47.77 -64.55
N LEU A 6 20.92 -47.35 -65.33
CA LEU A 6 21.90 -46.35 -64.85
C LEU A 6 21.31 -44.96 -64.70
N TYR A 7 20.44 -44.54 -65.59
CA TYR A 7 19.71 -43.25 -65.49
C TYR A 7 18.78 -43.22 -64.27
N ASP A 8 18.04 -44.28 -64.03
CA ASP A 8 17.18 -44.38 -62.85
C ASP A 8 17.98 -44.38 -61.56
N LYS A 9 19.12 -45.06 -61.47
CA LYS A 9 19.99 -45.02 -60.28
C LYS A 9 20.62 -43.66 -60.02
N ILE A 10 21.01 -42.97 -61.08
CA ILE A 10 21.57 -41.61 -60.95
C ILE A 10 20.49 -40.62 -60.46
N ASN A 11 19.28 -40.76 -60.99
CA ASN A 11 18.14 -39.95 -60.57
C ASN A 11 17.77 -40.17 -59.09
N ASP A 12 17.77 -41.41 -58.61
CA ASP A 12 17.57 -41.79 -57.22
C ASP A 12 18.65 -41.23 -56.28
N ILE A 13 19.91 -41.25 -56.70
CA ILE A 13 21.02 -40.67 -55.93
C ILE A 13 20.90 -39.14 -55.85
N ASP A 14 20.50 -38.46 -56.90
CA ASP A 14 20.28 -37.01 -56.91
C ASP A 14 19.11 -36.62 -56.03
N GLN A 15 18.00 -37.38 -56.03
CA GLN A 15 16.88 -37.17 -55.15
C GLN A 15 17.25 -37.42 -53.67
N ALA A 16 18.02 -38.44 -53.36
CA ALA A 16 18.55 -38.69 -52.02
C ALA A 16 19.45 -37.57 -51.52
N ALA A 17 20.30 -37.00 -52.40
CA ALA A 17 21.15 -35.85 -52.07
C ALA A 17 20.34 -34.61 -51.75
N ILE A 18 19.26 -34.34 -52.50
CA ILE A 18 18.32 -33.22 -52.23
C ILE A 18 17.61 -33.42 -50.90
N VAL A 19 17.14 -34.60 -50.59
CA VAL A 19 16.49 -34.91 -49.31
C VAL A 19 17.43 -34.74 -48.15
N LEU A 20 18.69 -35.21 -48.23
CA LEU A 20 19.70 -35.03 -47.20
C LEU A 20 20.02 -33.55 -46.96
N LYS A 21 20.15 -32.75 -48.04
CA LYS A 21 20.37 -31.33 -47.94
C LYS A 21 19.20 -30.60 -47.25
N THR A 22 17.98 -30.98 -47.59
CA THR A 22 16.78 -30.44 -47.00
C THR A 22 16.68 -30.79 -45.50
N LEU A 23 16.94 -32.03 -45.14
CA LEU A 23 16.98 -32.50 -43.76
C LEU A 23 18.03 -31.73 -42.92
N LYS A 24 19.21 -31.54 -43.46
CA LYS A 24 20.28 -30.77 -42.80
C LYS A 24 19.91 -29.30 -42.61
N SER A 25 19.21 -28.70 -43.55
CA SER A 25 18.69 -27.35 -43.45
C SER A 25 17.61 -27.24 -42.36
N ILE A 26 16.72 -28.21 -42.26
CA ILE A 26 15.69 -28.32 -41.23
C ILE A 26 16.32 -28.49 -39.84
N GLU A 27 17.30 -29.37 -39.71
CA GLU A 27 18.06 -29.60 -38.48
C GLU A 27 18.72 -28.31 -37.98
N GLN A 28 19.40 -27.57 -38.85
CA GLN A 28 20.00 -26.29 -38.52
C GLN A 28 18.97 -25.21 -38.07
N LYS A 29 17.81 -25.17 -38.71
CA LYS A 29 16.71 -24.32 -38.31
C LYS A 29 16.19 -24.68 -36.93
N LEU A 30 15.94 -25.94 -36.65
CA LEU A 30 15.49 -26.44 -35.37
C LEU A 30 16.48 -26.16 -34.26
N GLU A 31 17.78 -26.33 -34.49
CA GLU A 31 18.82 -25.96 -33.53
C GLU A 31 18.79 -24.49 -33.19
N LYS A 32 18.69 -23.63 -34.20
CA LYS A 32 18.59 -22.15 -33.97
C LYS A 32 17.34 -21.77 -33.18
N GLU A 33 16.18 -22.33 -33.56
CA GLU A 33 14.92 -22.07 -32.88
C GLU A 33 14.95 -22.58 -31.44
N THR A 34 15.53 -23.73 -31.19
CA THR A 34 15.70 -24.32 -29.86
C THR A 34 16.60 -23.43 -29.00
N THR A 35 17.72 -22.95 -29.55
CA THR A 35 18.63 -22.04 -28.82
C THR A 35 17.96 -20.69 -28.47
N VAL A 36 17.24 -20.12 -29.43
CA VAL A 36 16.50 -18.87 -29.21
C VAL A 36 15.41 -19.07 -28.14
N SER A 37 14.70 -20.20 -28.22
CA SER A 37 13.65 -20.52 -27.25
C SER A 37 14.20 -20.73 -25.84
N GLN A 38 15.33 -21.44 -25.72
CA GLN A 38 16.01 -21.62 -24.43
C GLN A 38 16.46 -20.31 -23.83
N ASN A 39 17.11 -19.44 -24.62
CA ASN A 39 17.52 -18.11 -24.17
C ASN A 39 16.33 -17.28 -23.70
N MET A 40 15.20 -17.35 -24.40
CA MET A 40 13.97 -16.66 -24.02
C MET A 40 13.39 -17.21 -22.69
N ILE A 41 13.40 -18.51 -22.51
CA ILE A 41 12.97 -19.15 -21.27
C ILE A 41 13.85 -18.72 -20.10
N GLU A 42 15.15 -18.74 -20.26
CA GLU A 42 16.09 -18.28 -19.22
C GLU A 42 15.87 -16.80 -18.85
N TRP A 43 15.68 -15.96 -19.84
CA TRP A 43 15.36 -14.55 -19.64
C TRP A 43 14.04 -14.38 -18.87
N GLN A 44 12.99 -15.10 -19.31
CA GLN A 44 11.68 -15.06 -18.64
C GLN A 44 11.75 -15.58 -17.21
N GLN A 45 12.51 -16.63 -16.93
CA GLN A 45 12.74 -17.13 -15.58
C GLN A 45 13.46 -16.12 -14.70
N GLY A 46 14.44 -15.41 -15.24
CA GLY A 46 15.13 -14.33 -14.57
C GLY A 46 14.18 -13.18 -14.19
N GLU A 47 13.35 -12.77 -15.14
CA GLU A 47 12.37 -11.71 -14.95
C GLU A 47 11.29 -12.11 -13.93
N LEU A 48 10.87 -13.37 -13.97
CA LEU A 48 9.88 -13.89 -13.03
C LEU A 48 10.44 -13.91 -11.59
N LYS A 49 11.69 -14.30 -11.39
CA LYS A 49 12.36 -14.22 -10.08
C LYS A 49 12.47 -12.79 -9.59
N ARG A 50 12.83 -11.85 -10.47
CA ARG A 50 12.90 -10.40 -10.15
C ARG A 50 11.54 -9.87 -9.68
N LEU A 51 10.49 -10.17 -10.43
CA LEU A 51 9.12 -9.75 -10.10
C LEU A 51 8.60 -10.38 -8.80
N GLN A 52 8.93 -11.64 -8.55
CA GLN A 52 8.61 -12.30 -7.27
C GLN A 52 9.27 -11.59 -6.10
N PHE A 53 10.56 -11.27 -6.22
CA PHE A 53 11.29 -10.54 -5.18
C PHE A 53 10.69 -9.15 -4.94
N GLU A 54 10.42 -8.40 -6.01
CA GLU A 54 9.78 -7.08 -5.93
C GLU A 54 8.39 -7.14 -5.28
N THR A 55 7.63 -8.19 -5.58
CA THR A 55 6.30 -8.42 -4.98
C THR A 55 6.40 -8.65 -3.47
N VAL A 56 7.35 -9.47 -3.04
CA VAL A 56 7.60 -9.72 -1.61
C VAL A 56 8.00 -8.44 -0.90
N GLU A 57 8.91 -7.66 -1.49
CA GLU A 57 9.34 -6.38 -0.93
C GLU A 57 8.18 -5.39 -0.79
N LYS A 58 7.38 -5.24 -1.83
CA LYS A 58 6.16 -4.40 -1.79
C LYS A 58 5.16 -4.86 -0.73
N ASN A 59 4.95 -6.16 -0.60
CA ASN A 59 4.07 -6.69 0.42
C ASN A 59 4.56 -6.40 1.84
N ASN A 60 5.86 -6.45 2.08
CA ASN A 60 6.46 -6.08 3.36
C ASN A 60 6.24 -4.59 3.67
N VAL A 61 6.45 -3.72 2.69
CA VAL A 61 6.18 -2.27 2.82
C VAL A 61 4.70 -2.00 3.11
N ILE A 62 3.80 -2.69 2.43
CA ILE A 62 2.35 -2.58 2.68
C ILE A 62 2.00 -3.00 4.10
N ALA A 63 2.57 -4.11 4.59
CA ALA A 63 2.36 -4.57 5.97
C ALA A 63 2.86 -3.55 7.00
N GLU A 64 4.04 -2.96 6.79
CA GLU A 64 4.59 -1.91 7.64
C GLU A 64 3.71 -0.66 7.64
N LEU A 65 3.28 -0.20 6.45
CA LEU A 65 2.39 0.96 6.32
C LEU A 65 1.04 0.73 7.01
N ASN A 66 0.48 -0.47 6.91
CA ASN A 66 -0.75 -0.83 7.60
C ASN A 66 -0.58 -0.77 9.13
N THR A 67 0.54 -1.26 9.65
CA THR A 67 0.86 -1.18 11.09
C THR A 67 0.94 0.27 11.55
N ARG A 68 1.69 1.11 10.83
CA ARG A 68 1.78 2.56 11.13
C ARG A 68 0.42 3.26 11.07
N LEU A 69 -0.42 2.85 10.13
CA LEU A 69 -1.77 3.41 9.99
C LEU A 69 -2.67 3.06 11.18
N VAL A 70 -2.59 1.84 11.69
CA VAL A 70 -3.29 1.42 12.91
C VAL A 70 -2.81 2.20 14.13
N GLU A 71 -1.49 2.36 14.29
CA GLU A 71 -0.90 3.15 15.37
C GLU A 71 -1.35 4.62 15.29
N CYS A 72 -1.30 5.22 14.11
CA CYS A 72 -1.76 6.59 13.90
C CYS A 72 -3.24 6.78 14.26
N ARG A 73 -4.09 5.85 13.87
CA ARG A 73 -5.53 5.86 14.26
C ARG A 73 -5.72 5.77 15.76
N SER A 74 -4.95 4.93 16.43
CA SER A 74 -4.99 4.81 17.90
C SER A 74 -4.58 6.11 18.58
N HIS A 75 -3.52 6.78 18.10
CA HIS A 75 -3.10 8.09 18.61
C HIS A 75 -4.17 9.17 18.39
N VAL A 76 -4.76 9.21 17.19
CA VAL A 76 -5.85 10.16 16.89
C VAL A 76 -7.03 9.96 17.82
N GLU A 77 -7.42 8.72 18.08
CA GLU A 77 -8.52 8.44 19.02
C GLU A 77 -8.16 8.82 20.46
N GLY A 78 -6.92 8.56 20.90
CA GLY A 78 -6.43 9.01 22.19
C GLY A 78 -6.46 10.54 22.33
N HIS A 79 -6.01 11.27 21.32
CA HIS A 79 -6.10 12.73 21.32
C HIS A 79 -7.54 13.23 21.33
N ARG A 80 -8.43 12.60 20.59
CA ARG A 80 -9.86 12.93 20.59
C ARG A 80 -10.49 12.78 21.97
N GLN A 81 -10.18 11.69 22.67
CA GLN A 81 -10.66 11.47 24.04
C GLN A 81 -10.11 12.52 25.01
N LEU A 82 -8.83 12.88 24.87
CA LEU A 82 -8.20 13.94 25.68
C LEU A 82 -8.86 15.30 25.43
N ILE A 83 -9.11 15.65 24.17
CA ILE A 83 -9.79 16.90 23.79
C ILE A 83 -11.19 16.95 24.40
N ASN A 84 -11.97 15.85 24.30
CA ASN A 84 -13.31 15.79 24.90
C ASN A 84 -13.27 15.98 26.41
N LYS A 85 -12.28 15.38 27.08
CA LYS A 85 -12.07 15.55 28.51
C LYS A 85 -11.76 17.02 28.85
N LEU A 86 -10.86 17.65 28.11
CA LEU A 86 -10.50 19.05 28.29
C LEU A 86 -11.70 19.99 28.09
N ILE A 87 -12.53 19.74 27.08
CA ILE A 87 -13.75 20.50 26.83
C ILE A 87 -14.69 20.39 28.05
N ASN A 88 -14.92 19.19 28.54
CA ASN A 88 -15.76 18.97 29.73
C ASN A 88 -15.19 19.66 30.99
N ASP A 89 -13.87 19.65 31.16
CA ASP A 89 -13.20 20.36 32.27
C ASP A 89 -13.34 21.87 32.14
N ILE A 90 -13.23 22.42 30.92
CA ILE A 90 -13.46 23.86 30.66
C ILE A 90 -14.90 24.23 30.99
N ASP A 91 -15.88 23.48 30.53
CA ASP A 91 -17.31 23.70 30.81
C ASP A 91 -17.58 23.72 32.33
N ARG A 92 -17.01 22.75 33.05
CA ARG A 92 -17.12 22.64 34.50
C ARG A 92 -16.47 23.88 35.20
N LEU A 93 -15.29 24.28 34.75
CA LEU A 93 -14.62 25.48 35.31
C LEU A 93 -15.42 26.72 35.02
N GLN A 94 -16.00 26.84 33.83
CA GLN A 94 -16.85 27.99 33.49
C GLN A 94 -18.10 28.08 34.35
N GLN A 95 -18.77 26.93 34.59
CA GLN A 95 -19.90 26.86 35.52
C GLN A 95 -19.49 27.27 36.93
N ASN A 96 -18.32 26.86 37.41
CA ASN A 96 -17.79 27.25 38.71
C ASN A 96 -17.53 28.77 38.79
N ILE A 97 -16.93 29.34 37.73
CA ILE A 97 -16.70 30.77 37.65
C ILE A 97 -18.01 31.57 37.70
N ASP A 98 -19.02 31.11 36.93
CA ASP A 98 -20.33 31.76 36.91
C ASP A 98 -21.04 31.63 38.27
N TRP A 99 -20.90 30.51 38.97
CA TRP A 99 -21.42 30.31 40.30
C TRP A 99 -20.72 31.25 41.31
N TYR A 100 -19.39 31.32 41.28
CA TYR A 100 -18.64 32.26 42.16
C TYR A 100 -19.02 33.71 41.89
N LYS A 101 -19.12 34.09 40.61
CA LYS A 101 -19.49 35.44 40.21
C LYS A 101 -20.87 35.84 40.73
N ARG A 102 -21.88 34.98 40.52
CA ARG A 102 -23.25 35.20 41.04
C ARG A 102 -23.27 35.27 42.57
N THR A 103 -22.55 34.37 43.22
CA THR A 103 -22.48 34.33 44.68
C THR A 103 -21.80 35.60 45.24
N TYR A 104 -20.73 36.03 44.59
CA TYR A 104 -20.03 37.26 44.99
C TYR A 104 -20.92 38.51 44.80
N GLU A 105 -21.56 38.62 43.67
CA GLU A 105 -22.47 39.71 43.37
C GLU A 105 -23.66 39.74 44.32
N SER A 106 -24.27 38.62 44.63
CA SER A 106 -25.38 38.54 45.58
C SER A 106 -24.94 38.90 47.02
N ARG A 107 -23.77 38.44 47.44
CA ARG A 107 -23.19 38.80 48.74
C ARG A 107 -22.85 40.28 48.83
N SER A 108 -22.30 40.89 47.79
CA SER A 108 -22.00 42.28 47.69
C SER A 108 -23.27 43.14 47.80
N LEU A 109 -24.31 42.77 47.08
CA LEU A 109 -25.63 43.41 47.14
C LEU A 109 -26.26 43.30 48.53
N PHE A 110 -26.24 42.10 49.12
CA PHE A 110 -26.72 41.88 50.49
C PHE A 110 -25.95 42.69 51.52
N GLY A 111 -24.62 42.80 51.36
CA GLY A 111 -23.78 43.60 52.22
C GLY A 111 -24.13 45.11 52.16
N VAL A 112 -24.33 45.63 50.95
CA VAL A 112 -24.73 47.05 50.72
C VAL A 112 -26.14 47.30 51.26
N ILE A 113 -27.09 46.43 51.03
CA ILE A 113 -28.46 46.53 51.55
C ILE A 113 -28.43 46.52 53.09
N LYS A 114 -27.70 45.61 53.69
CA LYS A 114 -27.55 45.47 55.13
C LYS A 114 -26.92 46.68 55.74
N HIS A 115 -25.93 47.24 55.10
CA HIS A 115 -25.27 48.47 55.57
C HIS A 115 -26.22 49.72 55.50
N LYS A 116 -26.96 49.83 54.38
CA LYS A 116 -27.97 50.90 54.26
C LYS A 116 -29.10 50.79 55.25
N LEU A 117 -29.63 49.58 55.47
CA LEU A 117 -30.68 49.32 56.46
C LEU A 117 -30.19 49.62 57.86
N LYS A 118 -28.98 49.28 58.24
CA LYS A 118 -28.39 49.58 59.52
C LYS A 118 -28.23 51.10 59.75
N HIS A 119 -27.93 51.88 58.70
CA HIS A 119 -27.82 53.31 58.74
C HIS A 119 -29.17 54.01 58.87
N ILE A 120 -30.23 53.45 58.31
CA ILE A 120 -31.59 53.97 58.38
C ILE A 120 -32.21 53.68 59.76
N PHE A 121 -31.94 52.50 60.35
CA PHE A 121 -32.47 52.10 61.67
C PHE A 121 -31.66 52.60 62.85
N SER A 122 -30.50 53.20 62.61
CA SER A 122 -29.65 53.79 63.65
C SER A 122 -29.99 55.28 63.97
N LYS A 123 -30.92 55.83 63.25
CA LYS A 123 -31.50 57.09 63.49
C LYS A 123 -32.89 56.90 64.15
#